data_b9a7ac1fe84a3898a87b2b2c47689bd9
#
_entry.id   b9a7ac1fe84a3898a87b2b2c47689bd9
#
_cell.length_a   1.000
_cell.length_b   1.000
_cell.length_c   1.000
_cell.angle_alpha   90.00
_cell.angle_beta   90.00
_cell.angle_gamma   90.00
#
_symmetry.space_group_name_H-M   'P 1'
#
loop_
_entity.id
_entity.type
_entity.pdbx_description
1 polymer ?
#
loop_
_entity_poly.entity_id
_entity_poly.type
_entity_poly.pdbx_seq_one_letter_code
_entity_poly.pdbx_strand_id
1 'polypeptide(L)'
;MIRIALTVAVISLGVMAQAQQGQPGAHFVEMWDLDGDGAVTLAEATERRGDIFTTFDENEDDILSAGEHDLFDEARAADMQANGLGRGQGRNSPANGMLREVTDADGDGAVSRDEFMSAVPGWFAGLDRDSDGVVTPADFVPRGN
;
A
#
# COMPACT_ATOMS: atom_id res chain seq x y z
N MET A 1 52.07 16.82 38.12
CA MET A 1 50.60 16.80 38.10
C MET A 1 50.15 16.91 36.67
N ILE A 2 49.87 15.79 36.03
CA ILE A 2 49.43 15.71 34.64
C ILE A 2 47.92 15.62 34.65
N ARG A 3 47.23 16.63 34.14
CA ARG A 3 45.77 16.59 33.94
C ARG A 3 45.46 16.06 32.54
N ILE A 4 44.96 14.84 32.47
CA ILE A 4 44.45 14.25 31.24
C ILE A 4 43.02 14.75 31.06
N ALA A 5 42.79 15.58 30.06
CA ALA A 5 41.46 15.99 29.63
C ALA A 5 40.88 14.88 28.75
N LEU A 6 39.81 14.24 29.23
CA LEU A 6 39.07 13.25 28.47
C LEU A 6 38.04 13.97 27.60
N THR A 7 38.33 14.07 26.31
CA THR A 7 37.38 14.66 25.32
C THR A 7 36.39 13.57 24.96
N VAL A 8 35.16 13.71 25.44
CA VAL A 8 34.01 12.88 25.03
C VAL A 8 33.54 13.37 23.66
N ALA A 9 33.80 12.61 22.62
CA ALA A 9 33.21 12.83 21.32
C ALA A 9 31.77 12.30 21.33
N VAL A 10 30.82 13.21 21.39
CA VAL A 10 29.40 12.91 21.17
C VAL A 10 29.20 12.69 19.68
N ILE A 11 29.10 11.43 19.27
CA ILE A 11 28.66 11.06 17.92
C ILE A 11 27.14 11.27 17.91
N SER A 12 26.70 12.39 17.36
CA SER A 12 25.31 12.63 17.00
C SER A 12 24.95 11.74 15.82
N LEU A 13 24.29 10.59 16.09
CA LEU A 13 23.52 9.90 15.06
C LEU A 13 22.33 10.79 14.71
N GLY A 14 22.53 11.67 13.74
CA GLY A 14 21.47 12.50 13.16
C GLY A 14 20.59 11.65 12.26
N VAL A 15 19.44 11.42 12.77
CA VAL A 15 18.13 11.34 12.12
C VAL A 15 18.15 11.44 10.58
N MET A 16 18.12 10.28 9.92
CA MET A 16 17.77 10.15 8.49
C MET A 16 16.30 9.68 8.34
N ALA A 17 15.39 10.17 9.19
CA ALA A 17 14.01 9.70 9.20
C ALA A 17 12.97 10.72 8.68
N GLN A 18 13.36 11.71 7.88
CA GLN A 18 12.42 12.75 7.42
C GLN A 18 12.34 12.98 5.90
N ALA A 19 12.94 12.12 5.09
CA ALA A 19 12.95 12.33 3.63
C ALA A 19 11.88 11.56 2.86
N GLN A 20 11.04 10.75 3.50
CA GLN A 20 10.06 9.90 2.82
C GLN A 20 8.62 10.44 2.79
N GLN A 21 8.31 11.45 3.59
CA GLN A 21 7.00 12.10 3.56
C GLN A 21 6.91 13.06 2.37
N GLY A 22 6.51 12.55 1.22
CA GLY A 22 6.28 13.37 0.03
C GLY A 22 6.71 12.74 -1.29
N GLN A 23 7.34 11.58 -1.27
CA GLN A 23 7.63 10.85 -2.51
C GLN A 23 6.38 10.06 -2.96
N PRO A 24 5.97 10.19 -4.23
CA PRO A 24 4.91 9.36 -4.78
C PRO A 24 5.22 7.87 -4.52
N GLY A 25 4.24 7.10 -4.08
CA GLY A 25 4.38 5.67 -3.82
C GLY A 25 5.06 5.28 -2.51
N ALA A 26 5.73 6.18 -1.80
CA ALA A 26 6.41 5.82 -0.54
C ALA A 26 5.44 5.26 0.51
N HIS A 27 4.28 5.89 0.67
CA HIS A 27 3.25 5.38 1.59
C HIS A 27 2.73 3.99 1.17
N PHE A 28 2.57 3.74 -0.13
CA PHE A 28 2.17 2.43 -0.63
C PHE A 28 3.21 1.37 -0.23
N VAL A 29 4.47 1.61 -0.53
CA VAL A 29 5.55 0.66 -0.17
C VAL A 29 5.59 0.46 1.35
N GLU A 30 5.55 1.51 2.15
CA GLU A 30 5.54 1.42 3.62
C GLU A 30 4.42 0.52 4.16
N MET A 31 3.26 0.52 3.52
CA MET A 31 2.09 -0.25 3.96
C MET A 31 2.04 -1.68 3.41
N TRP A 32 2.70 -1.95 2.29
CA TRP A 32 2.58 -3.21 1.54
C TRP A 32 3.86 -4.04 1.51
N ASP A 33 5.01 -3.44 1.80
CA ASP A 33 6.30 -4.11 1.96
C ASP A 33 6.34 -4.79 3.34
N LEU A 34 6.24 -6.10 3.36
CA LEU A 34 6.12 -6.88 4.59
C LEU A 34 7.48 -7.25 5.19
N ASP A 35 8.52 -7.35 4.37
CA ASP A 35 9.87 -7.72 4.82
C ASP A 35 10.82 -6.52 4.98
N GLY A 36 10.41 -5.33 4.54
CA GLY A 36 11.14 -4.09 4.74
C GLY A 36 12.32 -3.90 3.79
N ASP A 37 12.30 -4.54 2.62
CA ASP A 37 13.37 -4.46 1.63
C ASP A 37 13.26 -3.23 0.70
N GLY A 38 12.14 -2.50 0.76
CA GLY A 38 11.88 -1.27 0.00
C GLY A 38 11.15 -1.51 -1.32
N ALA A 39 10.70 -2.73 -1.57
CA ALA A 39 9.92 -3.11 -2.74
C ALA A 39 8.72 -3.98 -2.31
N VAL A 40 7.68 -3.99 -3.10
CA VAL A 40 6.51 -4.85 -2.87
C VAL A 40 6.46 -5.90 -3.95
N THR A 41 6.53 -7.16 -3.56
CA THR A 41 6.38 -8.31 -4.45
C THR A 41 4.90 -8.67 -4.64
N LEU A 42 4.59 -9.46 -5.68
CA LEU A 42 3.25 -10.01 -5.86
C LEU A 42 2.81 -10.90 -4.68
N ALA A 43 3.75 -11.59 -4.03
CA ALA A 43 3.47 -12.42 -2.87
C ALA A 43 3.02 -11.57 -1.67
N GLU A 44 3.74 -10.51 -1.34
CA GLU A 44 3.38 -9.57 -0.27
C GLU A 44 2.07 -8.86 -0.57
N ALA A 45 1.87 -8.41 -1.81
CA ALA A 45 0.63 -7.81 -2.25
C ALA A 45 -0.57 -8.77 -2.09
N THR A 46 -0.37 -10.06 -2.37
CA THR A 46 -1.40 -11.10 -2.20
C THR A 46 -1.69 -11.33 -0.72
N GLU A 47 -0.66 -11.47 0.11
CA GLU A 47 -0.79 -11.65 1.56
C GLU A 47 -1.52 -10.47 2.18
N ARG A 48 -1.08 -9.26 1.89
CA ARG A 48 -1.70 -8.04 2.42
C ARG A 48 -3.16 -7.88 2.02
N ARG A 49 -3.51 -8.23 0.78
CA ARG A 49 -4.91 -8.22 0.34
C ARG A 49 -5.76 -9.25 1.08
N GLY A 50 -5.22 -10.41 1.38
CA GLY A 50 -5.87 -11.42 2.21
C GLY A 50 -6.14 -10.91 3.62
N ASP A 51 -5.19 -10.22 4.23
CA ASP A 51 -5.33 -9.59 5.55
C ASP A 51 -6.40 -8.50 5.55
N ILE A 52 -6.41 -7.65 4.52
CA ILE A 52 -7.43 -6.61 4.35
C ILE A 52 -8.82 -7.26 4.25
N PHE A 53 -8.98 -8.28 3.40
CA PHE A 53 -10.26 -8.99 3.27
C PHE A 53 -10.74 -9.51 4.64
N THR A 54 -9.87 -10.24 5.34
CA THR A 54 -10.20 -10.82 6.67
C THR A 54 -10.53 -9.73 7.70
N THR A 55 -9.94 -8.55 7.60
CA THR A 55 -10.21 -7.44 8.52
C THR A 55 -11.63 -6.90 8.37
N PHE A 56 -12.17 -6.89 7.16
CA PHE A 56 -13.49 -6.32 6.86
C PHE A 56 -14.59 -7.38 6.72
N ASP A 57 -14.26 -8.65 6.59
CA ASP A 57 -15.19 -9.79 6.71
C ASP A 57 -15.51 -10.03 8.19
N GLU A 58 -16.45 -9.23 8.72
CA GLU A 58 -16.75 -9.19 10.16
C GLU A 58 -17.45 -10.49 10.64
N ASN A 59 -18.21 -11.12 9.75
CA ASN A 59 -18.99 -12.33 10.06
C ASN A 59 -18.25 -13.62 9.67
N GLU A 60 -17.05 -13.53 9.07
CA GLU A 60 -16.20 -14.65 8.66
C GLU A 60 -16.89 -15.64 7.69
N ASP A 61 -17.70 -15.10 6.75
CA ASP A 61 -18.40 -15.92 5.75
C ASP A 61 -17.70 -15.98 4.38
N ASP A 62 -16.49 -15.41 4.28
CA ASP A 62 -15.69 -15.30 3.04
C ASP A 62 -16.35 -14.44 1.95
N ILE A 63 -17.26 -13.55 2.35
CA ILE A 63 -17.94 -12.61 1.46
C ILE A 63 -17.93 -11.22 2.11
N LEU A 64 -17.44 -10.22 1.42
CA LEU A 64 -17.68 -8.83 1.80
C LEU A 64 -19.08 -8.44 1.30
N SER A 65 -20.06 -8.44 2.20
CA SER A 65 -21.38 -7.89 1.91
C SER A 65 -21.30 -6.42 1.52
N ALA A 66 -22.36 -5.86 0.97
CA ALA A 66 -22.39 -4.45 0.62
C ALA A 66 -22.03 -3.53 1.82
N GLY A 67 -22.50 -3.88 3.04
CA GLY A 67 -22.20 -3.10 4.24
C GLY A 67 -20.73 -3.19 4.68
N GLU A 68 -20.13 -4.37 4.64
CA GLU A 68 -18.70 -4.58 4.97
C GLU A 68 -17.80 -3.91 3.96
N HIS A 69 -18.17 -3.97 2.67
CA HIS A 69 -17.42 -3.27 1.64
C HIS A 69 -17.52 -1.74 1.76
N ASP A 70 -18.67 -1.22 2.18
CA ASP A 70 -18.84 0.22 2.45
C ASP A 70 -17.92 0.68 3.59
N LEU A 71 -17.77 -0.10 4.67
CA LEU A 71 -16.82 0.18 5.74
C LEU A 71 -15.36 0.15 5.25
N PHE A 72 -15.03 -0.77 4.37
CA PHE A 72 -13.72 -0.82 3.72
C PHE A 72 -13.47 0.43 2.88
N ASP A 73 -14.44 0.87 2.07
CA ASP A 73 -14.33 2.06 1.25
C ASP A 73 -14.17 3.34 2.09
N GLU A 74 -14.88 3.44 3.21
CA GLU A 74 -14.73 4.56 4.17
C GLU A 74 -13.32 4.59 4.79
N ALA A 75 -12.82 3.45 5.25
CA ALA A 75 -11.49 3.35 5.84
C ALA A 75 -10.40 3.72 4.82
N ARG A 76 -10.53 3.23 3.59
CA ARG A 76 -9.63 3.55 2.48
C ARG A 76 -9.67 5.03 2.10
N ALA A 77 -10.86 5.63 2.04
CA ALA A 77 -11.00 7.06 1.76
C ALA A 77 -10.37 7.93 2.86
N ALA A 78 -10.51 7.52 4.13
CA ALA A 78 -9.90 8.20 5.26
C ALA A 78 -8.36 8.13 5.21
N ASP A 79 -7.80 6.96 4.89
CA ASP A 79 -6.35 6.78 4.71
C ASP A 79 -5.81 7.65 3.57
N MET A 80 -6.48 7.66 2.43
CA MET A 80 -6.12 8.52 1.30
C MET A 80 -6.13 10.01 1.64
N GLN A 81 -7.11 10.46 2.42
CA GLN A 81 -7.18 11.86 2.88
C GLN A 81 -6.05 12.19 3.84
N ALA A 82 -5.77 11.32 4.80
CA ALA A 82 -4.73 11.52 5.80
C ALA A 82 -3.34 11.61 5.17
N ASN A 83 -3.09 10.81 4.11
CA ASN A 83 -1.78 10.71 3.45
C ASN A 83 -1.67 11.51 2.15
N GLY A 84 -2.70 12.28 1.79
CA GLY A 84 -2.70 13.13 0.59
C GLY A 84 -2.70 12.36 -0.73
N LEU A 85 -3.07 11.09 -0.71
CA LEU A 85 -2.95 10.17 -1.85
C LEU A 85 -4.05 10.33 -2.90
N GLY A 86 -5.07 11.15 -2.67
CA GLY A 86 -6.18 11.34 -3.61
C GLY A 86 -5.91 12.33 -4.74
N ARG A 87 -4.81 13.07 -4.71
CA ARG A 87 -4.53 14.14 -5.67
C ARG A 87 -3.41 13.76 -6.62
N GLY A 88 -3.77 13.39 -7.85
CA GLY A 88 -2.80 13.32 -8.96
C GLY A 88 -2.46 11.91 -9.47
N GLN A 89 -2.96 10.83 -8.88
CA GLN A 89 -2.66 9.47 -9.35
C GLN A 89 -3.68 8.91 -10.37
N GLY A 90 -4.79 9.61 -10.59
CA GLY A 90 -5.77 9.25 -11.61
C GLY A 90 -6.22 7.79 -11.55
N ARG A 91 -6.37 7.16 -12.73
CA ARG A 91 -6.79 5.76 -12.86
C ARG A 91 -5.80 4.73 -12.32
N ASN A 92 -4.54 5.12 -12.11
CA ASN A 92 -3.46 4.24 -11.66
C ASN A 92 -3.22 4.32 -10.14
N SER A 93 -4.17 4.86 -9.38
CA SER A 93 -4.09 4.82 -7.92
C SER A 93 -4.20 3.37 -7.43
N PRO A 94 -3.31 2.91 -6.52
CA PRO A 94 -3.43 1.59 -5.89
C PRO A 94 -4.82 1.33 -5.29
N ALA A 95 -5.44 2.39 -4.80
CA ALA A 95 -6.77 2.35 -4.20
C ALA A 95 -7.88 1.94 -5.17
N ASN A 96 -7.75 2.23 -6.47
CA ASN A 96 -8.79 1.94 -7.45
C ASN A 96 -8.96 0.45 -7.75
N GLY A 97 -7.91 -0.35 -7.58
CA GLY A 97 -7.96 -1.80 -7.81
C GLY A 97 -8.70 -2.59 -6.73
N MET A 98 -9.18 -1.92 -5.70
CA MET A 98 -9.94 -2.51 -4.59
C MET A 98 -11.38 -1.97 -4.50
N LEU A 99 -11.79 -1.17 -5.47
CA LEU A 99 -13.17 -0.72 -5.60
C LEU A 99 -14.10 -1.90 -5.87
N ARG A 100 -15.33 -1.86 -5.33
CA ARG A 100 -16.35 -2.90 -5.57
C ARG A 100 -16.55 -3.12 -7.06
N GLU A 101 -16.66 -2.07 -7.86
CA GLU A 101 -16.87 -2.15 -9.32
C GLU A 101 -15.72 -2.89 -10.06
N VAL A 102 -14.58 -3.04 -9.41
CA VAL A 102 -13.41 -3.75 -9.96
C VAL A 102 -13.32 -5.18 -9.46
N THR A 103 -13.74 -5.41 -8.22
CA THR A 103 -13.62 -6.69 -7.52
C THR A 103 -14.87 -7.56 -7.57
N ASP A 104 -16.06 -6.98 -7.67
CA ASP A 104 -17.34 -7.67 -7.89
C ASP A 104 -17.42 -8.11 -9.37
N ALA A 105 -16.93 -9.30 -9.65
CA ALA A 105 -16.77 -9.78 -11.03
C ALA A 105 -18.07 -10.29 -11.64
N ASP A 106 -19.00 -10.79 -10.83
CA ASP A 106 -20.29 -11.31 -11.28
C ASP A 106 -21.44 -10.27 -11.17
N GLY A 107 -21.19 -9.15 -10.49
CA GLY A 107 -22.14 -8.05 -10.40
C GLY A 107 -23.30 -8.30 -9.45
N ASP A 108 -23.12 -9.18 -8.45
CA ASP A 108 -24.16 -9.50 -7.48
C ASP A 108 -24.24 -8.49 -6.31
N GLY A 109 -23.30 -7.55 -6.23
CA GLY A 109 -23.26 -6.49 -5.22
C GLY A 109 -22.51 -6.85 -3.93
N ALA A 110 -22.01 -8.07 -3.82
CA ALA A 110 -21.09 -8.52 -2.79
C ALA A 110 -19.72 -8.83 -3.42
N VAL A 111 -18.70 -9.10 -2.63
CA VAL A 111 -17.38 -9.47 -3.14
C VAL A 111 -16.91 -10.70 -2.38
N SER A 112 -16.88 -11.84 -3.04
CA SER A 112 -16.31 -13.05 -2.47
C SER A 112 -14.80 -12.95 -2.30
N ARG A 113 -14.22 -13.74 -1.40
CA ARG A 113 -12.77 -13.82 -1.23
C ARG A 113 -12.07 -14.19 -2.54
N ASP A 114 -12.63 -15.12 -3.31
CA ASP A 114 -12.09 -15.55 -4.59
C ASP A 114 -12.04 -14.40 -5.61
N GLU A 115 -13.10 -13.60 -5.70
CA GLU A 115 -13.15 -12.42 -6.57
C GLU A 115 -12.13 -11.37 -6.14
N PHE A 116 -12.09 -11.04 -4.83
CA PHE A 116 -11.17 -10.06 -4.29
C PHE A 116 -9.70 -10.45 -4.52
N MET A 117 -9.37 -11.73 -4.33
CA MET A 117 -8.03 -12.26 -4.52
C MET A 117 -7.66 -12.47 -5.99
N SER A 118 -8.61 -12.87 -6.84
CA SER A 118 -8.35 -13.06 -8.28
C SER A 118 -8.01 -11.76 -9.01
N ALA A 119 -8.41 -10.62 -8.45
CA ALA A 119 -8.07 -9.30 -9.00
C ALA A 119 -6.61 -8.87 -8.70
N VAL A 120 -5.91 -9.53 -7.77
CA VAL A 120 -4.56 -9.13 -7.33
C VAL A 120 -3.53 -9.10 -8.45
N PRO A 121 -3.36 -10.13 -9.29
CA PRO A 121 -2.32 -10.12 -10.32
C PRO A 121 -2.49 -8.99 -11.33
N GLY A 122 -3.72 -8.74 -11.79
CA GLY A 122 -4.01 -7.66 -12.75
C GLY A 122 -3.80 -6.27 -12.15
N TRP A 123 -4.21 -6.09 -10.89
CA TRP A 123 -3.97 -4.86 -10.16
C TRP A 123 -2.48 -4.61 -9.95
N PHE A 124 -1.72 -5.62 -9.51
CA PHE A 124 -0.29 -5.54 -9.29
C PHE A 124 0.47 -5.18 -10.57
N ALA A 125 0.16 -5.85 -11.68
CA ALA A 125 0.75 -5.56 -12.98
C ALA A 125 0.46 -4.13 -13.47
N GLY A 126 -0.63 -3.52 -13.02
CA GLY A 126 -0.94 -2.12 -13.31
C GLY A 126 -0.11 -1.13 -12.49
N LEU A 127 0.43 -1.54 -11.35
CA LEU A 127 1.30 -0.75 -10.49
C LEU A 127 2.77 -0.89 -10.88
N ASP A 128 3.21 -2.10 -11.21
CA ASP A 128 4.56 -2.42 -11.71
C ASP A 128 4.71 -1.87 -13.14
N ARG A 129 5.14 -0.61 -13.24
CA ARG A 129 5.16 0.12 -14.52
C ARG A 129 6.33 -0.22 -15.41
N ASP A 130 7.42 -0.66 -14.85
CA ASP A 130 8.61 -1.06 -15.61
C ASP A 130 8.67 -2.57 -15.85
N SER A 131 7.73 -3.32 -15.25
CA SER A 131 7.57 -4.75 -15.40
C SER A 131 8.80 -5.54 -14.92
N ASP A 132 9.41 -5.08 -13.84
CA ASP A 132 10.56 -5.75 -13.22
C ASP A 132 10.16 -6.80 -12.18
N GLY A 133 8.86 -6.90 -11.87
CA GLY A 133 8.27 -7.91 -10.99
C GLY A 133 8.08 -7.44 -9.54
N VAL A 134 8.42 -6.18 -9.23
CA VAL A 134 8.21 -5.56 -7.93
C VAL A 134 7.63 -4.17 -8.10
N VAL A 135 6.97 -3.66 -7.07
CA VAL A 135 6.47 -2.28 -7.04
C VAL A 135 7.30 -1.47 -6.05
N THR A 136 7.90 -0.41 -6.54
CA THR A 136 8.74 0.52 -5.77
C THR A 136 8.22 1.96 -5.89
N PRO A 137 8.72 2.92 -5.12
CA PRO A 137 8.37 4.32 -5.32
C PRO A 137 8.67 4.84 -6.74
N ALA A 138 9.60 4.22 -7.47
CA ALA A 138 9.93 4.62 -8.84
C ALA A 138 8.78 4.40 -9.84
N ASP A 139 7.90 3.43 -9.59
CA ASP A 139 6.72 3.15 -10.41
C ASP A 139 5.66 4.25 -10.33
N PHE A 140 5.68 5.04 -9.29
CA PHE A 140 4.74 6.13 -9.09
C PHE A 140 5.22 7.47 -9.65
N VAL A 141 6.47 7.55 -10.08
CA VAL A 141 7.04 8.77 -10.68
C VAL A 141 6.59 8.87 -12.14
N PRO A 142 6.04 10.02 -12.61
CA PRO A 142 5.75 10.20 -14.02
C PRO A 142 7.04 10.06 -14.85
N ARG A 143 7.04 9.15 -15.83
CA ARG A 143 8.13 9.10 -16.81
C ARG A 143 8.05 10.37 -17.62
N GLY A 144 9.06 11.24 -17.47
CA GLY A 144 9.18 12.44 -18.31
C GLY A 144 9.30 12.03 -19.79
N ASN A 145 8.52 12.70 -20.63
CA ASN A 145 8.67 12.63 -22.08
C ASN A 145 10.03 13.22 -22.51
#